data_389d81bbef02429b52307e3c396f122a
#
_entry.id   389d81bbef02429b52307e3c396f122a
#
_cell.length_a   1.000
_cell.length_b   1.000
_cell.length_c   1.000
_cell.angle_alpha   90.00
_cell.angle_beta   90.00
_cell.angle_gamma   90.00
#
_symmetry.space_group_name_H-M   'P 1'
#
loop_
_entity.id
_entity.type
_entity.pdbx_description
1 polymer ?
#
loop_
_entity_poly.entity_id
_entity_poly.type
_entity_poly.pdbx_seq_one_letter_code
_entity_poly.pdbx_strand_id
1 'polypeptide(L)'
;DSTIDSTAKNAGLLDIRMRPERKNRVKVLLFIDIGGTMDSHVKVSEELFSAAKTEFKHLEYFYFHNFLYERVWRDNRRNRTDFIPTWGVLNKYSSDYKVIFIGDAMMSPYEVTEPGGSVEHWNEESGAVWMQRLHEHFADVVWLNPEDPQRWPQTISTQLIFRLMGGRMFPMTLNGLDEAMDTLRKRSSAAIRPMRTH
;
A
#
# COMPACT_ATOMS: atom_id res chain seq x y z
N ASP A 1 -13.41 12.94 -26.85
CA ASP A 1 -14.66 13.52 -27.37
C ASP A 1 -14.83 15.02 -27.04
N SER A 2 -14.61 15.46 -25.78
CA SER A 2 -14.73 16.87 -25.39
C SER A 2 -13.73 17.83 -26.05
N THR A 3 -12.53 17.35 -26.39
CA THR A 3 -11.48 18.13 -27.06
C THR A 3 -11.78 18.34 -28.55
N ILE A 4 -12.37 17.33 -29.18
CA ILE A 4 -12.78 17.40 -30.59
C ILE A 4 -13.97 18.38 -30.77
N ASP A 5 -14.93 18.34 -29.86
CA ASP A 5 -16.09 19.23 -29.87
C ASP A 5 -15.72 20.69 -29.63
N SER A 6 -14.76 20.98 -28.73
CA SER A 6 -14.34 22.37 -28.48
C SER A 6 -13.48 22.92 -29.64
N THR A 7 -12.69 22.05 -30.30
CA THR A 7 -11.93 22.46 -31.49
C THR A 7 -12.81 22.82 -32.68
N ALA A 8 -13.90 22.09 -32.86
CA ALA A 8 -14.88 22.41 -33.91
C ALA A 8 -15.60 23.74 -33.71
N LYS A 9 -15.83 24.12 -32.44
CA LYS A 9 -16.48 25.40 -32.09
C LYS A 9 -15.58 26.64 -32.23
N ASN A 10 -14.23 26.44 -32.16
CA ASN A 10 -13.25 27.52 -32.23
C ASN A 10 -12.58 27.64 -33.61
N ALA A 11 -13.30 27.37 -34.71
CA ALA A 11 -12.86 27.55 -36.10
C ALA A 11 -11.48 26.89 -36.39
N GLY A 12 -11.19 25.75 -35.83
CA GLY A 12 -9.98 24.95 -36.11
C GLY A 12 -8.76 25.32 -35.28
N LEU A 13 -8.86 26.29 -34.38
CA LEU A 13 -7.78 26.51 -33.38
C LEU A 13 -7.86 25.47 -32.26
N LEU A 14 -6.75 24.75 -32.07
CA LEU A 14 -6.66 23.72 -31.04
C LEU A 14 -6.79 24.35 -29.64
N ASP A 15 -7.94 24.17 -28.98
CA ASP A 15 -8.14 24.59 -27.58
C ASP A 15 -7.52 23.56 -26.66
N ILE A 16 -6.22 23.69 -26.40
CA ILE A 16 -5.50 22.90 -25.42
C ILE A 16 -5.84 23.46 -24.04
N ARG A 17 -6.94 22.99 -23.47
CA ARG A 17 -7.20 23.21 -22.04
C ARG A 17 -6.23 22.34 -21.24
N MET A 18 -5.12 22.91 -20.82
CA MET A 18 -4.29 22.33 -19.78
C MET A 18 -5.16 22.19 -18.53
N ARG A 19 -5.63 20.98 -18.25
CA ARG A 19 -6.12 20.67 -16.90
C ARG A 19 -4.92 20.85 -15.97
N PRO A 20 -5.04 21.65 -14.90
CA PRO A 20 -3.96 21.70 -13.91
C PRO A 20 -3.70 20.27 -13.48
N GLU A 21 -2.44 19.84 -13.62
CA GLU A 21 -1.97 18.56 -13.14
C GLU A 21 -2.38 18.46 -11.67
N ARG A 22 -3.31 17.58 -11.35
CA ARG A 22 -3.73 17.36 -9.98
C ARG A 22 -2.56 16.68 -9.29
N LYS A 23 -1.59 17.48 -8.82
CA LYS A 23 -0.54 16.99 -7.92
C LYS A 23 -1.25 16.33 -6.75
N ASN A 24 -1.15 15.02 -6.71
CA ASN A 24 -1.75 14.21 -5.68
C ASN A 24 -1.07 14.60 -4.35
N ARG A 25 -1.77 15.36 -3.49
CA ARG A 25 -1.22 15.84 -2.22
C ARG A 25 -1.16 14.73 -1.17
N VAL A 26 -1.26 13.50 -1.58
CA VAL A 26 -1.30 12.33 -0.71
C VAL A 26 0.11 12.01 -0.25
N LYS A 27 0.27 11.81 1.05
CA LYS A 27 1.49 11.27 1.67
C LYS A 27 1.35 9.76 1.75
N VAL A 28 2.34 9.03 1.28
CA VAL A 28 2.30 7.57 1.17
C VAL A 28 3.47 6.93 1.89
N LEU A 29 3.20 5.92 2.70
CA LEU A 29 4.16 4.93 3.17
C LEU A 29 3.97 3.66 2.35
N LEU A 30 5.01 3.22 1.70
CA LEU A 30 5.03 2.02 0.90
C LEU A 30 5.82 0.94 1.61
N PHE A 31 5.18 -0.20 1.88
CA PHE A 31 5.83 -1.38 2.43
C PHE A 31 5.91 -2.45 1.34
N ILE A 32 7.12 -2.89 1.01
CA ILE A 32 7.37 -3.85 -0.07
C ILE A 32 7.89 -5.15 0.55
N ASP A 33 7.19 -6.23 0.30
CA ASP A 33 7.63 -7.57 0.65
C ASP A 33 8.82 -7.99 -0.21
N ILE A 34 9.81 -8.61 0.40
CA ILE A 34 11.06 -9.03 -0.24
C ILE A 34 11.47 -10.45 0.15
N GLY A 35 12.02 -11.15 -0.81
CA GLY A 35 12.49 -12.52 -0.66
C GLY A 35 11.46 -13.57 -1.08
N GLY A 36 11.92 -14.79 -1.27
CA GLY A 36 11.09 -15.89 -1.70
C GLY A 36 10.44 -15.66 -3.07
N THR A 37 9.14 -15.86 -3.14
CA THR A 37 8.34 -15.68 -4.36
C THR A 37 8.26 -14.22 -4.82
N MET A 38 8.49 -13.28 -3.91
CA MET A 38 8.48 -11.84 -4.22
C MET A 38 9.70 -11.34 -4.99
N ASP A 39 10.81 -12.08 -5.05
CA ASP A 39 12.06 -11.60 -5.70
C ASP A 39 11.86 -11.15 -7.15
N SER A 40 10.99 -11.81 -7.90
CA SER A 40 10.64 -11.43 -9.27
C SER A 40 9.77 -10.17 -9.38
N HIS A 41 9.09 -9.80 -8.31
CA HIS A 41 8.12 -8.69 -8.28
C HIS A 41 8.68 -7.41 -7.66
N VAL A 42 9.75 -7.50 -6.85
CA VAL A 42 10.36 -6.34 -6.15
C VAL A 42 10.74 -5.25 -7.14
N LYS A 43 11.47 -5.60 -8.19
CA LYS A 43 11.92 -4.63 -9.20
C LYS A 43 10.75 -3.93 -9.91
N VAL A 44 9.73 -4.70 -10.30
CA VAL A 44 8.52 -4.15 -10.96
C VAL A 44 7.78 -3.21 -10.00
N SER A 45 7.70 -3.57 -8.71
CA SER A 45 7.11 -2.72 -7.68
C SER A 45 7.86 -1.40 -7.53
N GLU A 46 9.19 -1.47 -7.44
CA GLU A 46 10.04 -0.28 -7.34
C GLU A 46 9.93 0.62 -8.59
N GLU A 47 9.91 0.06 -9.78
CA GLU A 47 9.72 0.79 -11.04
C GLU A 47 8.35 1.46 -11.11
N LEU A 48 7.26 0.76 -10.76
CA LEU A 48 5.91 1.29 -10.74
C LEU A 48 5.81 2.53 -9.83
N PHE A 49 6.31 2.43 -8.61
CA PHE A 49 6.24 3.54 -7.66
C PHE A 49 7.28 4.63 -7.90
N SER A 50 8.41 4.30 -8.50
CA SER A 50 9.37 5.31 -8.97
C SER A 50 8.75 6.17 -10.08
N ALA A 51 8.02 5.59 -11.01
CA ALA A 51 7.28 6.32 -12.03
C ALA A 51 6.17 7.21 -11.43
N ALA A 52 5.48 6.69 -10.42
CA ALA A 52 4.41 7.43 -9.72
C ALA A 52 4.92 8.45 -8.68
N LYS A 53 6.22 8.47 -8.38
CA LYS A 53 6.81 9.32 -7.31
C LYS A 53 6.48 10.80 -7.45
N THR A 54 6.38 11.32 -8.66
CA THR A 54 6.06 12.73 -8.94
C THR A 54 4.61 13.08 -8.61
N GLU A 55 3.73 12.09 -8.52
CA GLU A 55 2.30 12.27 -8.21
C GLU A 55 2.04 12.39 -6.71
N PHE A 56 2.97 11.94 -5.86
CA PHE A 56 2.82 11.97 -4.41
C PHE A 56 3.57 13.15 -3.80
N LYS A 57 2.97 13.78 -2.79
CA LYS A 57 3.62 14.85 -2.03
C LYS A 57 4.82 14.34 -1.25
N HIS A 58 4.65 13.19 -0.62
CA HIS A 58 5.68 12.46 0.12
C HIS A 58 5.49 10.97 -0.17
N LEU A 59 6.57 10.30 -0.50
CA LEU A 59 6.60 8.85 -0.70
C LEU A 59 7.84 8.31 0.00
N GLU A 60 7.61 7.44 0.98
CA GLU A 60 8.66 6.77 1.76
C GLU A 60 8.53 5.27 1.60
N TYR A 61 9.67 4.57 1.49
CA TYR A 61 9.73 3.12 1.29
C TYR A 61 10.22 2.42 2.53
N PHE A 62 9.62 1.26 2.79
CA PHE A 62 10.09 0.28 3.74
C PHE A 62 9.99 -1.10 3.12
N TYR A 63 10.90 -1.98 3.51
CA TYR A 63 10.88 -3.37 3.12
C TYR A 63 10.56 -4.24 4.33
N PHE A 64 9.81 -5.31 4.10
CA PHE A 64 9.51 -6.32 5.09
C PHE A 64 9.67 -7.71 4.46
N HIS A 65 9.55 -8.78 5.24
CA HIS A 65 9.60 -10.14 4.71
C HIS A 65 8.38 -10.93 5.17
N ASN A 66 7.67 -11.48 4.20
CA ASN A 66 6.43 -12.23 4.33
C ASN A 66 5.32 -11.42 4.99
N PHE A 67 5.50 -11.01 6.26
CA PHE A 67 4.52 -10.20 6.97
C PHE A 67 5.15 -9.10 7.83
N LEU A 68 4.32 -8.17 8.34
CA LEU A 68 4.79 -7.09 9.18
C LEU A 68 5.01 -7.58 10.61
N TYR A 69 6.20 -7.31 11.16
CA TYR A 69 6.60 -7.59 12.53
C TYR A 69 7.24 -6.35 13.18
N GLU A 70 8.02 -6.56 14.24
CA GLU A 70 8.67 -5.49 15.01
C GLU A 70 9.77 -4.73 14.24
N ARG A 71 10.16 -5.19 13.06
CA ARG A 71 11.24 -4.58 12.24
C ARG A 71 10.89 -4.48 10.76
N VAL A 72 11.39 -3.42 10.14
CA VAL A 72 11.38 -3.19 8.70
C VAL A 72 12.75 -2.67 8.27
N TRP A 73 13.01 -2.62 6.95
CA TRP A 73 14.30 -2.18 6.41
C TRP A 73 14.13 -0.98 5.47
N ARG A 74 15.22 -0.24 5.28
CA ARG A 74 15.31 0.84 4.27
C ARG A 74 15.79 0.35 2.91
N ASP A 75 16.44 -0.79 2.88
CA ASP A 75 16.88 -1.44 1.65
C ASP A 75 16.44 -2.91 1.61
N ASN A 76 16.55 -3.53 0.44
CA ASN A 76 16.12 -4.91 0.21
C ASN A 76 17.13 -5.98 0.66
N ARG A 77 18.23 -5.61 1.35
CA ARG A 77 19.27 -6.55 1.79
C ARG A 77 18.91 -7.30 3.05
N ARG A 78 17.90 -6.86 3.78
CA ARG A 78 17.44 -7.46 5.06
C ARG A 78 18.60 -7.65 6.06
N ASN A 79 19.40 -6.61 6.24
CA ASN A 79 20.51 -6.67 7.18
C ASN A 79 19.98 -6.89 8.60
N ARG A 80 20.54 -7.90 9.30
CA ARG A 80 20.08 -8.29 10.64
C ARG A 80 20.38 -7.23 11.70
N THR A 81 21.36 -6.39 11.48
CA THR A 81 21.80 -5.34 12.42
C THR A 81 21.36 -3.94 12.01
N ASP A 82 20.98 -3.73 10.75
CA ASP A 82 20.56 -2.45 10.22
C ASP A 82 19.09 -2.50 9.81
N PHE A 83 18.22 -2.39 10.80
CA PHE A 83 16.78 -2.39 10.65
C PHE A 83 16.16 -1.20 11.38
N ILE A 84 14.93 -0.88 11.03
CA ILE A 84 14.12 0.14 11.69
C ILE A 84 13.06 -0.56 12.53
N PRO A 85 12.95 -0.27 13.83
CA PRO A 85 11.82 -0.75 14.61
C PRO A 85 10.50 -0.25 14.02
N THR A 86 9.52 -1.13 13.85
CA THR A 86 8.20 -0.77 13.32
C THR A 86 7.51 0.29 14.19
N TRP A 87 7.72 0.24 15.51
CA TRP A 87 7.32 1.32 16.42
C TRP A 87 7.91 2.68 16.05
N GLY A 88 9.15 2.70 15.58
CA GLY A 88 9.80 3.93 15.10
C GLY A 88 9.09 4.52 13.87
N VAL A 89 8.55 3.67 12.99
CA VAL A 89 7.74 4.12 11.86
C VAL A 89 6.41 4.69 12.35
N LEU A 90 5.69 3.95 13.21
CA LEU A 90 4.42 4.42 13.78
C LEU A 90 4.55 5.76 14.52
N ASN A 91 5.64 5.95 15.27
CA ASN A 91 5.87 7.18 16.01
C ASN A 91 6.34 8.35 15.13
N LYS A 92 7.00 8.07 14.00
CA LYS A 92 7.56 9.10 13.11
C LYS A 92 6.52 9.71 12.16
N TYR A 93 5.63 8.89 11.64
CA TYR A 93 4.68 9.30 10.60
C TYR A 93 3.29 9.50 11.18
N SER A 94 2.70 10.65 10.89
CA SER A 94 1.36 11.01 11.36
C SER A 94 0.26 10.17 10.68
N SER A 95 -0.88 10.05 11.32
CA SER A 95 -2.02 9.22 10.87
C SER A 95 -2.65 9.64 9.54
N ASP A 96 -2.28 10.80 8.99
CA ASP A 96 -2.72 11.27 7.66
C ASP A 96 -1.97 10.62 6.50
N TYR A 97 -0.89 9.86 6.78
CA TYR A 97 -0.26 9.05 5.76
C TYR A 97 -1.17 7.90 5.32
N LYS A 98 -1.17 7.63 4.02
CA LYS A 98 -1.78 6.45 3.42
C LYS A 98 -0.75 5.34 3.37
N VAL A 99 -1.15 4.13 3.71
CA VAL A 99 -0.26 2.97 3.72
C VAL A 99 -0.62 2.03 2.59
N ILE A 100 0.38 1.67 1.79
CA ILE A 100 0.25 0.69 0.73
C ILE A 100 1.23 -0.44 0.99
N PHE A 101 0.72 -1.65 1.19
CA PHE A 101 1.51 -2.87 1.18
C PHE A 101 1.61 -3.44 -0.22
N ILE A 102 2.75 -4.02 -0.57
CA ILE A 102 2.95 -4.82 -1.77
C ILE A 102 3.51 -6.16 -1.35
N GLY A 103 2.83 -7.24 -1.68
CA GLY A 103 3.24 -8.60 -1.37
C GLY A 103 2.27 -9.62 -1.95
N ASP A 104 2.75 -10.82 -2.20
CA ASP A 104 1.94 -11.92 -2.72
C ASP A 104 1.03 -12.55 -1.66
N ALA A 105 1.26 -12.22 -0.39
CA ALA A 105 0.52 -12.76 0.75
C ALA A 105 0.63 -14.31 0.87
N MET A 106 1.69 -14.89 0.30
CA MET A 106 1.93 -16.34 0.26
C MET A 106 3.00 -16.73 1.28
N MET A 107 2.58 -17.17 2.45
CA MET A 107 3.44 -17.56 3.55
C MET A 107 2.78 -18.63 4.41
N SER A 108 3.47 -19.12 5.43
CA SER A 108 2.84 -19.97 6.45
C SER A 108 1.73 -19.18 7.17
N PRO A 109 0.55 -19.73 7.36
CA PRO A 109 -0.51 -19.06 8.14
C PRO A 109 -0.06 -18.70 9.55
N TYR A 110 0.87 -19.45 10.15
CA TYR A 110 1.43 -19.18 11.47
C TYR A 110 2.22 -17.86 11.52
N GLU A 111 2.78 -17.42 10.40
CA GLU A 111 3.42 -16.10 10.31
C GLU A 111 2.44 -14.95 10.55
N VAL A 112 1.19 -15.16 10.22
CA VAL A 112 0.12 -14.19 10.46
C VAL A 112 -0.45 -14.32 11.86
N THR A 113 -0.69 -15.54 12.36
CA THR A 113 -1.52 -15.80 13.54
C THR A 113 -0.74 -16.02 14.84
N GLU A 114 0.53 -16.47 14.78
CA GLU A 114 1.22 -16.96 15.95
C GLU A 114 2.47 -16.13 16.30
N PRO A 115 2.77 -15.92 17.59
CA PRO A 115 4.11 -15.58 18.03
C PRO A 115 5.12 -16.64 17.60
N GLY A 116 6.34 -16.22 17.22
CA GLY A 116 7.37 -17.14 16.72
C GLY A 116 7.06 -17.74 15.35
N GLY A 117 6.03 -17.27 14.65
CA GLY A 117 5.65 -17.76 13.32
C GLY A 117 6.60 -17.31 12.21
N SER A 118 7.34 -16.22 12.39
CA SER A 118 8.29 -15.71 11.38
C SER A 118 9.42 -16.71 11.12
N VAL A 119 9.74 -16.91 9.85
CA VAL A 119 10.87 -17.75 9.42
C VAL A 119 12.22 -17.06 9.52
N GLU A 120 12.25 -15.72 9.61
CA GLU A 120 13.48 -14.93 9.64
C GLU A 120 14.05 -14.74 11.04
N HIS A 121 13.20 -14.66 12.04
CA HIS A 121 13.59 -14.40 13.42
C HIS A 121 12.45 -14.78 14.37
N TRP A 122 12.77 -14.91 15.65
CA TRP A 122 11.72 -15.03 16.65
C TRP A 122 10.98 -13.70 16.81
N ASN A 123 9.70 -13.68 16.45
CA ASN A 123 8.79 -12.55 16.70
C ASN A 123 8.01 -12.80 18.00
N GLU A 124 8.03 -11.83 18.91
CA GLU A 124 7.34 -11.94 20.21
C GLU A 124 5.81 -11.88 20.06
N GLU A 125 5.34 -11.18 19.04
CA GLU A 125 3.92 -10.99 18.73
C GLU A 125 3.62 -11.41 17.30
N SER A 126 2.41 -11.90 17.06
CA SER A 126 1.97 -12.32 15.72
C SER A 126 1.90 -11.15 14.74
N GLY A 127 2.01 -11.45 13.46
CA GLY A 127 1.86 -10.43 12.41
C GLY A 127 0.49 -9.74 12.44
N ALA A 128 -0.57 -10.46 12.83
CA ALA A 128 -1.91 -9.89 12.97
C ALA A 128 -1.97 -8.79 14.03
N VAL A 129 -1.23 -8.91 15.15
CA VAL A 129 -1.14 -7.88 16.18
C VAL A 129 -0.46 -6.63 15.63
N TRP A 130 0.62 -6.77 14.88
CA TRP A 130 1.30 -5.64 14.23
C TRP A 130 0.42 -4.95 13.19
N MET A 131 -0.32 -5.73 12.40
CA MET A 131 -1.25 -5.18 11.42
C MET A 131 -2.41 -4.44 12.10
N GLN A 132 -2.92 -4.95 13.21
CA GLN A 132 -3.94 -4.25 13.99
C GLN A 132 -3.43 -2.88 14.50
N ARG A 133 -2.24 -2.82 15.10
CA ARG A 133 -1.62 -1.55 15.54
C ARG A 133 -1.46 -0.56 14.40
N LEU A 134 -1.05 -1.07 13.25
CA LEU A 134 -0.90 -0.23 12.06
C LEU A 134 -2.25 0.33 11.61
N HIS A 135 -3.33 -0.46 11.63
CA HIS A 135 -4.68 0.00 11.33
C HIS A 135 -5.26 0.96 12.38
N GLU A 136 -4.87 0.81 13.64
CA GLU A 136 -5.26 1.74 14.72
C GLU A 136 -4.60 3.12 14.54
N HIS A 137 -3.37 3.15 14.00
CA HIS A 137 -2.63 4.39 13.75
C HIS A 137 -2.97 5.02 12.40
N PHE A 138 -3.01 4.22 11.31
CA PHE A 138 -3.31 4.67 9.95
C PHE A 138 -4.70 4.21 9.53
N ALA A 139 -5.61 5.15 9.31
CA ALA A 139 -6.98 4.82 8.92
C ALA A 139 -7.08 4.22 7.50
N ASP A 140 -6.13 4.59 6.64
CA ASP A 140 -6.18 4.30 5.21
C ASP A 140 -5.02 3.39 4.80
N VAL A 141 -5.30 2.09 4.79
CA VAL A 141 -4.35 1.02 4.47
C VAL A 141 -4.93 0.13 3.37
N VAL A 142 -4.13 -0.19 2.36
CA VAL A 142 -4.46 -1.11 1.26
C VAL A 142 -3.32 -2.08 1.00
N TRP A 143 -3.62 -3.17 0.30
CA TRP A 143 -2.65 -4.18 -0.13
C TRP A 143 -2.71 -4.36 -1.64
N LEU A 144 -1.56 -4.29 -2.32
CA LEU A 144 -1.40 -4.63 -3.72
C LEU A 144 -0.76 -6.02 -3.82
N ASN A 145 -1.44 -6.95 -4.46
CA ASN A 145 -0.99 -8.32 -4.61
C ASN A 145 -0.62 -8.60 -6.07
N PRO A 146 0.62 -9.06 -6.37
CA PRO A 146 1.05 -9.38 -7.73
C PRO A 146 0.42 -10.67 -8.29
N GLU A 147 -0.11 -11.55 -7.42
CA GLU A 147 -0.74 -12.79 -7.84
C GLU A 147 -2.12 -12.55 -8.45
N ASP A 148 -2.53 -13.45 -9.35
CA ASP A 148 -3.87 -13.43 -9.96
C ASP A 148 -4.96 -13.49 -8.88
N PRO A 149 -5.91 -12.55 -8.85
CA PRO A 149 -7.03 -12.54 -7.91
C PRO A 149 -7.83 -13.86 -7.86
N GLN A 150 -7.89 -14.63 -8.94
CA GLN A 150 -8.56 -15.93 -8.97
C GLN A 150 -7.85 -16.97 -8.09
N ARG A 151 -6.57 -16.77 -7.77
CA ARG A 151 -5.76 -17.65 -6.93
C ARG A 151 -5.83 -17.30 -5.44
N TRP A 152 -6.19 -16.08 -5.08
CA TRP A 152 -6.23 -15.64 -3.67
C TRP A 152 -7.07 -16.52 -2.74
N PRO A 153 -8.25 -17.02 -3.17
CA PRO A 153 -9.03 -17.93 -2.34
C PRO A 153 -8.40 -19.33 -2.14
N GLN A 154 -7.35 -19.65 -2.89
CA GLN A 154 -6.70 -20.96 -2.82
C GLN A 154 -5.62 -21.04 -1.73
N THR A 155 -5.16 -19.89 -1.20
CA THR A 155 -4.08 -19.81 -0.22
C THR A 155 -4.62 -19.30 1.11
N ILE A 156 -4.39 -20.04 2.20
CA ILE A 156 -4.92 -19.71 3.53
C ILE A 156 -4.37 -18.37 4.02
N SER A 157 -3.06 -18.12 3.89
CA SER A 157 -2.44 -16.86 4.31
C SER A 157 -3.01 -15.67 3.55
N THR A 158 -3.20 -15.80 2.24
CA THR A 158 -3.80 -14.73 1.42
C THR A 158 -5.23 -14.42 1.90
N GLN A 159 -6.03 -15.44 2.21
CA GLN A 159 -7.38 -15.23 2.77
C GLN A 159 -7.34 -14.52 4.13
N LEU A 160 -6.41 -14.90 5.00
CA LEU A 160 -6.24 -14.26 6.32
C LEU A 160 -5.89 -12.78 6.15
N ILE A 161 -4.91 -12.48 5.30
CA ILE A 161 -4.47 -11.09 5.04
C ILE A 161 -5.61 -10.30 4.39
N PHE A 162 -6.32 -10.87 3.41
CA PHE A 162 -7.49 -10.24 2.81
C PHE A 162 -8.54 -9.81 3.86
N ARG A 163 -8.81 -10.68 4.84
CA ARG A 163 -9.73 -10.37 5.95
C ARG A 163 -9.18 -9.30 6.87
N LEU A 164 -7.89 -9.37 7.26
CA LEU A 164 -7.23 -8.36 8.09
C LEU A 164 -7.25 -6.98 7.42
N MET A 165 -7.12 -6.95 6.09
CA MET A 165 -7.22 -5.73 5.29
C MET A 165 -8.68 -5.24 5.12
N GLY A 166 -9.68 -5.96 5.63
CA GLY A 166 -11.09 -5.62 5.44
C GLY A 166 -11.50 -5.64 3.97
N GLY A 167 -10.96 -6.58 3.18
CA GLY A 167 -11.20 -6.73 1.75
C GLY A 167 -10.46 -5.71 0.86
N ARG A 168 -9.57 -4.90 1.41
CA ARG A 168 -8.84 -3.86 0.67
C ARG A 168 -7.53 -4.40 0.09
N MET A 169 -7.63 -5.47 -0.68
CA MET A 169 -6.55 -6.05 -1.47
C MET A 169 -6.90 -5.91 -2.94
N PHE A 170 -5.96 -5.44 -3.74
CA PHE A 170 -6.12 -5.13 -5.16
C PHE A 170 -5.00 -5.79 -5.96
N PRO A 171 -5.23 -6.15 -7.24
CA PRO A 171 -4.16 -6.66 -8.09
C PRO A 171 -3.08 -5.59 -8.32
N MET A 172 -1.81 -6.00 -8.39
CA MET A 172 -0.68 -5.12 -8.67
C MET A 172 -0.61 -4.81 -10.17
N THR A 173 -1.59 -4.06 -10.66
CA THR A 173 -1.72 -3.54 -12.02
C THR A 173 -2.00 -2.05 -11.97
N LEU A 174 -1.89 -1.34 -13.10
CA LEU A 174 -2.26 0.09 -13.14
C LEU A 174 -3.70 0.30 -12.70
N ASN A 175 -4.63 -0.52 -13.18
CA ASN A 175 -6.04 -0.42 -12.78
C ASN A 175 -6.25 -0.72 -11.29
N GLY A 176 -5.59 -1.76 -10.75
CA GLY A 176 -5.66 -2.09 -9.33
C GLY A 176 -5.05 -1.00 -8.45
N LEU A 177 -3.99 -0.33 -8.90
CA LEU A 177 -3.42 0.84 -8.21
C LEU A 177 -4.42 2.00 -8.20
N ASP A 178 -5.09 2.29 -9.32
CA ASP A 178 -6.11 3.33 -9.39
C ASP A 178 -7.29 3.05 -8.43
N GLU A 179 -7.77 1.80 -8.39
CA GLU A 179 -8.83 1.37 -7.45
C GLU A 179 -8.39 1.50 -5.99
N ALA A 180 -7.15 1.12 -5.67
CA ALA A 180 -6.56 1.27 -4.35
C ALA A 180 -6.47 2.75 -3.95
N MET A 181 -5.98 3.60 -4.85
CA MET A 181 -5.89 5.04 -4.61
C MET A 181 -7.25 5.70 -4.44
N ASP A 182 -8.25 5.29 -5.19
CA ASP A 182 -9.63 5.77 -5.03
C ASP A 182 -10.21 5.37 -3.67
N THR A 183 -9.91 4.15 -3.21
CA THR A 183 -10.31 3.66 -1.88
C THR A 183 -9.68 4.50 -0.77
N LEU A 184 -8.38 4.82 -0.87
CA LEU A 184 -7.65 5.67 0.07
C LEU A 184 -8.18 7.12 0.10
N ARG A 185 -8.63 7.65 -1.03
CA ARG A 185 -9.20 9.02 -1.13
C ARG A 185 -10.60 9.12 -0.53
N LYS A 186 -11.48 8.14 -0.78
CA LYS A 186 -12.89 8.17 -0.35
C LYS A 186 -13.03 8.19 1.17
N ARG A 187 -12.19 7.49 1.92
CA ARG A 187 -12.24 7.48 3.39
C ARG A 187 -11.80 8.80 4.01
N SER A 188 -10.81 9.48 3.45
CA SER A 188 -10.40 10.82 3.90
C SER A 188 -11.53 11.84 3.81
N SER A 189 -12.39 11.77 2.80
CA SER A 189 -13.53 12.67 2.65
C SER A 189 -14.70 12.32 3.61
N ALA A 190 -14.84 11.07 4.02
CA ALA A 190 -15.85 10.65 5.00
C ALA A 190 -15.52 11.05 6.44
N ALA A 191 -14.22 11.13 6.78
CA ALA A 191 -13.76 11.54 8.11
C ALA A 191 -13.93 13.04 8.42
N ILE A 192 -14.18 13.86 7.40
CA ILE A 192 -14.29 15.34 7.51
C ILE A 192 -15.75 15.81 7.69
N ARG A 193 -16.74 14.94 7.80
CA ARG A 193 -18.10 15.37 8.11
C ARG A 193 -18.21 15.69 9.61
N PRO A 194 -18.34 16.98 10.02
CA PRO A 194 -18.62 17.30 11.42
C PRO A 194 -20.00 16.72 11.77
N MET A 195 -20.09 16.05 12.92
CA MET A 195 -21.40 15.72 13.52
C MET A 195 -22.21 17.02 13.63
N ARG A 196 -23.32 17.11 12.92
CA ARG A 196 -24.32 18.14 13.19
C ARG A 196 -24.93 17.79 14.56
N THR A 197 -24.59 18.56 15.56
CA THR A 197 -25.33 18.62 16.82
C THR A 197 -26.71 19.17 16.52
N HIS A 198 -27.75 18.36 16.78
CA HIS A 198 -29.11 18.78 16.94
C HIS A 198 -29.36 19.12 18.39
#